data_fa88e35fb41f46343be8e569eeecb1b3
#
_entry.id   fa88e35fb41f46343be8e569eeecb1b3
#
_cell.length_a   1.000
_cell.length_b   1.000
_cell.length_c   1.000
_cell.angle_alpha   90.00
_cell.angle_beta   90.00
_cell.angle_gamma   90.00
#
_symmetry.space_group_name_H-M   'P 1'
#
loop_
_entity.id
_entity.type
_entity.pdbx_description
1 polymer ?
#
loop_
_entity_poly.entity_id
_entity_poly.type
_entity_poly.pdbx_seq_one_letter_code
_entity_poly.pdbx_strand_id
1 'polypeptide(L)'
;MCKYVFNKERGGLLLELNKIHLGDCHKIIKQIPDKSIDLVYIDIPYLFEKGGSGSSGLAKRIKKVDNQLNKSQITSGIDYNIFEELQRVMKTTYIYIWCSKDQIPDIINYWCNIPDVNMNILVWCKTNPIPSTNGNWLPDVEYCLVFKGKDTPKYNDGYNHKSKFYVSPINIEDKKSYRH
;
A
#
# COMPACT_ATOMS: atom_id res chain seq x y z
N MET A 1 -4.64 -4.89 -4.48
CA MET A 1 -4.49 -6.35 -4.28
C MET A 1 -3.76 -6.55 -2.95
N CYS A 2 -4.47 -6.96 -1.92
CA CYS A 2 -3.86 -7.14 -0.60
C CYS A 2 -3.21 -8.52 -0.52
N LYS A 3 -1.93 -8.59 -0.18
CA LYS A 3 -1.23 -9.85 0.11
C LYS A 3 -1.08 -9.99 1.62
N TYR A 4 -1.52 -11.10 2.17
CA TYR A 4 -1.38 -11.43 3.58
C TYR A 4 -0.41 -12.60 3.73
N VAL A 5 0.53 -12.52 4.68
CA VAL A 5 1.43 -13.62 5.06
C VAL A 5 0.96 -14.13 6.44
N PHE A 6 0.55 -15.40 6.49
CA PHE A 6 0.00 -16.02 7.70
C PHE A 6 0.97 -17.04 8.27
N ASN A 7 1.06 -17.11 9.59
CA ASN A 7 1.76 -18.18 10.29
C ASN A 7 0.74 -19.14 10.94
N LYS A 8 0.97 -20.43 10.80
CA LYS A 8 0.03 -21.50 11.15
C LYS A 8 0.14 -21.87 12.63
N GLU A 9 -0.70 -21.28 13.48
CA GLU A 9 -1.13 -21.97 14.70
C GLU A 9 -2.40 -21.35 15.31
N ARG A 10 -3.40 -22.21 15.52
CA ARG A 10 -4.68 -22.09 16.26
C ARG A 10 -5.90 -21.56 15.51
N GLY A 11 -6.85 -22.50 15.34
CA GLY A 11 -8.30 -22.21 15.39
C GLY A 11 -8.92 -21.65 14.12
N GLY A 12 -9.52 -22.54 13.31
CA GLY A 12 -10.66 -22.17 12.47
C GLY A 12 -10.45 -21.07 11.43
N LEU A 13 -9.33 -21.05 10.72
CA LEU A 13 -9.17 -20.14 9.60
C LEU A 13 -10.09 -20.58 8.45
N LEU A 14 -11.06 -19.74 8.09
CA LEU A 14 -11.93 -19.97 6.92
C LEU A 14 -11.18 -19.74 5.59
N LEU A 15 -10.03 -19.07 5.64
CA LEU A 15 -9.20 -18.77 4.47
C LEU A 15 -7.99 -19.70 4.39
N GLU A 16 -7.73 -20.26 3.22
CA GLU A 16 -6.54 -21.08 2.98
C GLU A 16 -5.26 -20.25 3.04
N LEU A 17 -4.25 -20.77 3.73
CA LEU A 17 -2.93 -20.13 3.84
C LEU A 17 -2.15 -20.24 2.52
N ASN A 18 -1.24 -19.29 2.29
CA ASN A 18 -0.35 -19.25 1.12
C ASN A 18 -1.09 -19.17 -0.23
N LYS A 19 -2.32 -18.64 -0.22
CA LYS A 19 -3.13 -18.41 -1.42
C LYS A 19 -3.47 -16.94 -1.60
N ILE A 20 -3.74 -16.57 -2.84
CA ILE A 20 -4.31 -15.26 -3.19
C ILE A 20 -5.83 -15.42 -3.19
N HIS A 21 -6.49 -14.64 -2.35
CA HIS A 21 -7.96 -14.58 -2.29
C HIS A 21 -8.45 -13.38 -3.09
N LEU A 22 -9.23 -13.65 -4.12
CA LEU A 22 -9.84 -12.60 -4.94
C LEU A 22 -11.19 -12.21 -4.35
N GLY A 23 -11.38 -10.93 -4.04
CA GLY A 23 -12.66 -10.42 -3.55
C GLY A 23 -12.53 -9.07 -2.87
N ASP A 24 -13.63 -8.63 -2.29
CA ASP A 24 -13.74 -7.42 -1.50
C ASP A 24 -13.00 -7.60 -0.17
N CYS A 25 -11.95 -6.79 0.05
CA CYS A 25 -11.11 -6.87 1.24
C CYS A 25 -11.90 -6.64 2.54
N HIS A 26 -12.93 -5.77 2.54
CA HIS A 26 -13.80 -5.55 3.70
C HIS A 26 -14.63 -6.79 4.12
N LYS A 27 -14.91 -7.67 3.16
CA LYS A 27 -15.60 -8.94 3.43
C LYS A 27 -14.63 -10.04 3.81
N ILE A 28 -13.48 -10.10 3.13
CA ILE A 28 -12.46 -11.14 3.35
C ILE A 28 -11.82 -10.99 4.73
N ILE A 29 -11.49 -9.76 5.15
CA ILE A 29 -10.83 -9.51 6.44
C ILE A 29 -11.66 -9.99 7.63
N LYS A 30 -13.00 -9.97 7.53
CA LYS A 30 -13.90 -10.46 8.58
C LYS A 30 -13.79 -11.98 8.83
N GLN A 31 -13.23 -12.72 7.88
CA GLN A 31 -12.98 -14.16 8.00
C GLN A 31 -11.65 -14.47 8.68
N ILE A 32 -10.81 -13.46 8.93
CA ILE A 32 -9.52 -13.59 9.58
C ILE A 32 -9.74 -13.49 11.10
N PRO A 33 -9.26 -14.47 11.89
CA PRO A 33 -9.38 -14.44 13.34
C PRO A 33 -8.67 -13.23 13.96
N ASP A 34 -9.16 -12.78 15.13
CA ASP A 34 -8.52 -11.77 15.94
C ASP A 34 -7.09 -12.17 16.30
N LYS A 35 -6.18 -11.20 16.34
CA LYS A 35 -4.81 -11.38 16.80
C LYS A 35 -4.06 -12.57 16.14
N SER A 36 -4.33 -12.82 14.85
CA SER A 36 -3.74 -13.95 14.12
C SER A 36 -2.64 -13.53 13.14
N ILE A 37 -2.54 -12.24 12.81
CA ILE A 37 -1.61 -11.71 11.80
C ILE A 37 -0.41 -11.06 12.47
N ASP A 38 0.80 -11.42 12.03
CA ASP A 38 2.05 -10.87 12.53
C ASP A 38 2.43 -9.55 11.84
N LEU A 39 2.15 -9.43 10.55
CA LEU A 39 2.48 -8.27 9.73
C LEU A 39 1.40 -8.06 8.66
N VAL A 40 1.02 -6.80 8.48
CA VAL A 40 0.18 -6.36 7.38
C VAL A 40 1.02 -5.52 6.40
N TYR A 41 0.87 -5.79 5.11
CA TYR A 41 1.45 -5.01 4.03
C TYR A 41 0.37 -4.74 3.00
N ILE A 42 -0.02 -3.47 2.83
CA ILE A 42 -1.11 -3.09 1.95
C ILE A 42 -0.71 -1.95 1.01
N ASP A 43 -1.27 -2.01 -0.17
CA ASP A 43 -1.25 -0.93 -1.16
C ASP A 43 -2.72 -0.51 -1.36
N ILE A 44 -3.09 0.61 -0.71
CA ILE A 44 -4.48 1.06 -0.71
C ILE A 44 -4.84 1.76 -2.02
N PRO A 45 -6.12 1.79 -2.42
CA PRO A 45 -6.55 2.62 -3.54
C PRO A 45 -6.14 4.07 -3.33
N TYR A 46 -5.34 4.62 -4.25
CA TYR A 46 -4.85 5.98 -4.14
C TYR A 46 -5.96 7.00 -4.40
N LEU A 47 -5.94 8.08 -3.64
CA LEU A 47 -6.78 9.22 -3.93
C LEU A 47 -6.04 10.10 -4.95
N PHE A 48 -6.57 10.16 -6.17
CA PHE A 48 -6.03 11.05 -7.20
C PHE A 48 -6.97 12.22 -7.41
N GLU A 49 -6.44 13.43 -7.33
CA GLU A 49 -7.13 14.58 -7.89
C GLU A 49 -7.27 14.39 -9.41
N LYS A 50 -8.46 14.64 -9.95
CA LYS A 50 -8.73 14.51 -11.39
C LYS A 50 -7.80 15.44 -12.14
N GLY A 51 -6.79 14.87 -12.78
CA GLY A 51 -5.79 15.59 -13.55
C GLY A 51 -6.40 16.33 -14.74
N GLY A 52 -5.76 17.44 -15.12
CA GLY A 52 -6.20 18.31 -16.20
C GLY A 52 -6.32 17.64 -17.56
N SER A 53 -7.19 18.17 -18.42
CA SER A 53 -7.46 17.69 -19.77
C SER A 53 -6.43 18.21 -20.77
N GLY A 54 -5.31 17.50 -20.95
CA GLY A 54 -4.41 17.75 -22.08
C GLY A 54 -4.94 17.10 -23.36
N SER A 55 -4.66 17.73 -24.53
CA SER A 55 -5.05 17.21 -25.85
C SER A 55 -3.97 16.37 -26.55
N SER A 56 -2.78 16.22 -25.95
CA SER A 56 -1.66 15.48 -26.53
C SER A 56 -1.92 13.97 -26.61
N GLY A 57 -1.22 13.26 -27.49
CA GLY A 57 -1.32 11.81 -27.63
C GLY A 57 -0.99 11.06 -26.32
N LEU A 58 -0.05 11.60 -25.51
CA LEU A 58 0.28 11.09 -24.17
C LEU A 58 -0.90 11.29 -23.22
N ALA A 59 -1.53 12.46 -23.22
CA ALA A 59 -2.70 12.75 -22.39
C ALA A 59 -3.88 11.82 -22.70
N LYS A 60 -4.10 11.47 -23.98
CA LYS A 60 -5.13 10.48 -24.37
C LYS A 60 -4.83 9.09 -23.83
N ARG A 61 -3.56 8.65 -23.81
CA ARG A 61 -3.16 7.36 -23.21
C ARG A 61 -3.36 7.35 -21.70
N ILE A 62 -2.94 8.41 -21.02
CA ILE A 62 -3.14 8.59 -19.58
C ILE A 62 -4.64 8.54 -19.26
N LYS A 63 -5.45 9.31 -19.96
CA LYS A 63 -6.92 9.33 -19.78
C LYS A 63 -7.56 7.95 -19.97
N LYS A 64 -7.05 7.14 -20.91
CA LYS A 64 -7.54 5.76 -21.09
C LYS A 64 -7.22 4.88 -19.88
N VAL A 65 -6.02 4.99 -19.34
CA VAL A 65 -5.60 4.27 -18.11
C VAL A 65 -6.41 4.75 -16.91
N ASP A 66 -6.55 6.07 -16.73
CA ASP A 66 -7.35 6.65 -15.64
C ASP A 66 -8.80 6.18 -15.68
N ASN A 67 -9.41 6.11 -16.88
CA ASN A 67 -10.77 5.59 -17.03
C ASN A 67 -10.88 4.10 -16.65
N GLN A 68 -9.85 3.29 -16.92
CA GLN A 68 -9.80 1.89 -16.51
C GLN A 68 -9.64 1.77 -14.99
N LEU A 69 -8.74 2.55 -14.39
CA LEU A 69 -8.51 2.59 -12.95
C LEU A 69 -9.76 3.07 -12.19
N ASN A 70 -10.44 4.12 -12.69
CA ASN A 70 -11.68 4.62 -12.12
C ASN A 70 -12.82 3.58 -12.16
N LYS A 71 -12.93 2.82 -13.25
CA LYS A 71 -13.90 1.71 -13.33
C LYS A 71 -13.62 0.60 -12.32
N SER A 72 -12.35 0.43 -11.97
CA SER A 72 -11.89 -0.56 -10.97
C SER A 72 -11.96 -0.02 -9.53
N GLN A 73 -12.42 1.22 -9.31
CA GLN A 73 -12.46 1.91 -8.01
C GLN A 73 -11.10 2.01 -7.31
N ILE A 74 -10.00 1.96 -8.06
CA ILE A 74 -8.63 1.99 -7.52
C ILE A 74 -8.17 3.45 -7.23
N THR A 75 -8.93 4.44 -7.68
CA THR A 75 -8.60 5.87 -7.56
C THR A 75 -9.55 6.65 -6.67
N SER A 76 -10.46 5.96 -6.00
CA SER A 76 -11.49 6.60 -5.14
C SER A 76 -11.10 6.69 -3.67
N GLY A 77 -9.86 6.32 -3.34
CA GLY A 77 -9.44 6.18 -1.95
C GLY A 77 -9.98 4.90 -1.31
N ILE A 78 -9.77 4.77 -0.01
CA ILE A 78 -10.21 3.63 0.79
C ILE A 78 -11.20 4.07 1.86
N ASP A 79 -12.15 3.22 2.19
CA ASP A 79 -12.94 3.38 3.42
C ASP A 79 -12.06 3.05 4.64
N TYR A 80 -11.74 4.05 5.43
CA TYR A 80 -10.85 3.94 6.59
C TYR A 80 -11.41 3.05 7.72
N ASN A 81 -12.68 2.68 7.69
CA ASN A 81 -13.23 1.68 8.62
C ASN A 81 -12.49 0.34 8.56
N ILE A 82 -11.79 0.05 7.46
CA ILE A 82 -10.94 -1.14 7.36
C ILE A 82 -9.79 -1.12 8.37
N PHE A 83 -9.36 0.04 8.86
CA PHE A 83 -8.25 0.14 9.81
C PHE A 83 -8.58 -0.51 11.16
N GLU A 84 -9.83 -0.44 11.60
CA GLU A 84 -10.29 -1.14 12.81
C GLU A 84 -10.17 -2.66 12.64
N GLU A 85 -10.58 -3.17 11.49
CA GLU A 85 -10.44 -4.58 11.16
C GLU A 85 -8.98 -5.02 11.04
N LEU A 86 -8.13 -4.19 10.41
CA LEU A 86 -6.70 -4.45 10.33
C LEU A 86 -6.06 -4.49 11.73
N GLN A 87 -6.45 -3.56 12.61
CA GLN A 87 -6.00 -3.56 14.00
C GLN A 87 -6.48 -4.78 14.76
N ARG A 88 -7.74 -5.20 14.56
CA ARG A 88 -8.33 -6.40 15.16
C ARG A 88 -7.54 -7.66 14.83
N VAL A 89 -7.21 -7.87 13.56
CA VAL A 89 -6.53 -9.10 13.10
C VAL A 89 -5.06 -9.16 13.47
N MET A 90 -4.38 -8.02 13.65
CA MET A 90 -2.96 -8.00 14.02
C MET A 90 -2.73 -8.39 15.48
N LYS A 91 -1.71 -9.21 15.75
CA LYS A 91 -1.26 -9.55 17.12
C LYS A 91 -0.78 -8.33 17.88
N THR A 92 0.01 -7.51 17.20
CA THR A 92 0.47 -6.18 17.60
C THR A 92 0.48 -5.30 16.36
N THR A 93 0.41 -3.99 16.52
CA THR A 93 0.44 -3.09 15.37
C THR A 93 1.76 -3.24 14.64
N TYR A 94 1.72 -3.83 13.45
CA TYR A 94 2.85 -3.89 12.54
C TYR A 94 2.34 -3.86 11.10
N ILE A 95 2.32 -2.68 10.52
CA ILE A 95 1.69 -2.45 9.22
C ILE A 95 2.51 -1.52 8.33
N TYR A 96 2.57 -1.86 7.05
CA TYR A 96 3.09 -1.04 5.95
C TYR A 96 1.94 -0.65 5.05
N ILE A 97 1.77 0.65 4.80
CA ILE A 97 0.68 1.20 4.01
C ILE A 97 1.26 2.06 2.90
N TRP A 98 1.18 1.60 1.66
CA TRP A 98 1.44 2.44 0.49
C TRP A 98 0.22 3.31 0.23
N CYS A 99 0.46 4.61 0.01
CA CYS A 99 -0.61 5.59 -0.12
C CYS A 99 -0.18 6.78 -0.98
N SER A 100 -1.17 7.55 -1.47
CA SER A 100 -0.91 8.86 -2.05
C SER A 100 -0.59 9.90 -0.98
N LYS A 101 0.09 10.98 -1.37
CA LYS A 101 0.43 12.10 -0.46
C LYS A 101 -0.79 12.69 0.25
N ASP A 102 -1.94 12.69 -0.41
CA ASP A 102 -3.17 13.32 0.10
C ASP A 102 -3.86 12.44 1.17
N GLN A 103 -3.51 11.16 1.24
CA GLN A 103 -4.03 10.23 2.25
C GLN A 103 -3.15 10.19 3.53
N ILE A 104 -1.94 10.74 3.47
CA ILE A 104 -0.97 10.70 4.59
C ILE A 104 -1.57 11.28 5.89
N PRO A 105 -2.22 12.46 5.89
CA PRO A 105 -2.74 13.04 7.12
C PRO A 105 -3.75 12.15 7.85
N ASP A 106 -4.69 11.57 7.13
CA ASP A 106 -5.74 10.73 7.71
C ASP A 106 -5.18 9.43 8.27
N ILE A 107 -4.24 8.81 7.54
CA ILE A 107 -3.58 7.58 7.96
C ILE A 107 -2.76 7.84 9.24
N ILE A 108 -1.98 8.92 9.26
CA ILE A 108 -1.20 9.29 10.45
C ILE A 108 -2.11 9.58 11.63
N ASN A 109 -3.18 10.34 11.41
CA ASN A 109 -4.14 10.66 12.47
C ASN A 109 -4.76 9.40 13.09
N TYR A 110 -5.06 8.37 12.31
CA TYR A 110 -5.57 7.12 12.86
C TYR A 110 -4.50 6.35 13.65
N TRP A 111 -3.37 6.02 12.98
CA TRP A 111 -2.41 5.07 13.53
C TRP A 111 -1.53 5.63 14.64
N CYS A 112 -1.20 6.94 14.62
CA CYS A 112 -0.41 7.57 15.67
C CYS A 112 -1.20 7.86 16.96
N ASN A 113 -2.53 7.78 16.93
CA ASN A 113 -3.35 7.84 18.13
C ASN A 113 -3.43 6.51 18.90
N ILE A 114 -2.91 5.43 18.33
CA ILE A 114 -2.82 4.14 19.04
C ILE A 114 -1.63 4.20 20.00
N PRO A 115 -1.82 3.88 21.30
CA PRO A 115 -0.75 3.91 22.28
C PRO A 115 0.44 3.02 21.88
N ASP A 116 1.65 3.47 22.21
CA ASP A 116 2.92 2.75 21.98
C ASP A 116 3.22 2.43 20.51
N VAL A 117 2.61 3.14 19.57
CA VAL A 117 2.89 2.99 18.13
C VAL A 117 3.90 4.04 17.67
N ASN A 118 4.99 3.58 17.05
CA ASN A 118 5.98 4.42 16.38
C ASN A 118 5.75 4.42 14.87
N MET A 119 5.94 5.58 14.24
CA MET A 119 5.82 5.77 12.80
C MET A 119 7.17 5.93 12.12
N ASN A 120 7.27 5.39 10.91
CA ASN A 120 8.31 5.71 9.94
C ASN A 120 7.71 5.93 8.57
N ILE A 121 8.40 6.72 7.74
CA ILE A 121 8.08 6.90 6.33
C ILE A 121 9.19 6.27 5.52
N LEU A 122 8.82 5.36 4.63
CA LEU A 122 9.69 4.83 3.60
C LEU A 122 9.32 5.49 2.26
N VAL A 123 10.31 5.70 1.43
CA VAL A 123 10.16 6.44 0.17
C VAL A 123 10.73 5.63 -0.98
N TRP A 124 9.95 5.47 -2.03
CA TRP A 124 10.46 4.99 -3.31
C TRP A 124 10.63 6.17 -4.27
N CYS A 125 11.90 6.45 -4.62
CA CYS A 125 12.27 7.47 -5.60
C CYS A 125 12.41 6.84 -6.98
N LYS A 126 11.59 7.27 -7.92
CA LYS A 126 11.56 6.77 -9.30
C LYS A 126 12.54 7.56 -10.17
N THR A 127 13.44 6.88 -10.85
CA THR A 127 14.42 7.55 -11.73
C THR A 127 13.86 7.90 -13.10
N ASN A 128 12.70 7.36 -13.48
CA ASN A 128 12.01 7.60 -14.75
C ASN A 128 10.51 7.84 -14.56
N PRO A 129 10.10 8.87 -13.79
CA PRO A 129 8.70 9.15 -13.55
C PRO A 129 7.97 9.53 -14.85
N ILE A 130 6.65 9.42 -14.83
CA ILE A 130 5.82 9.89 -15.95
C ILE A 130 5.98 11.42 -16.04
N PRO A 131 6.33 11.97 -17.22
CA PRO A 131 6.59 13.40 -17.38
C PRO A 131 5.28 14.22 -17.47
N SER A 132 4.39 14.03 -16.50
CA SER A 132 3.11 14.73 -16.41
C SER A 132 3.07 15.53 -15.13
N THR A 133 3.25 16.83 -15.22
CA THR A 133 3.35 17.68 -14.05
C THR A 133 2.14 18.59 -13.85
N ASN A 134 1.38 18.91 -14.90
CA ASN A 134 0.31 19.91 -14.87
C ASN A 134 0.71 21.19 -14.12
N GLY A 135 1.98 21.62 -14.25
CA GLY A 135 2.54 22.76 -13.53
C GLY A 135 2.99 22.46 -12.10
N ASN A 136 2.87 21.22 -11.64
CA ASN A 136 3.33 20.76 -10.32
C ASN A 136 4.69 20.02 -10.42
N TRP A 137 5.15 19.51 -9.30
CA TRP A 137 6.32 18.64 -9.23
C TRP A 137 6.10 17.30 -9.94
N LEU A 138 7.18 16.66 -10.38
CA LEU A 138 7.11 15.31 -10.96
C LEU A 138 6.58 14.31 -9.93
N PRO A 139 5.77 13.32 -10.37
CA PRO A 139 5.31 12.22 -9.50
C PRO A 139 6.40 11.14 -9.37
N ASP A 140 7.60 11.56 -8.92
CA ASP A 140 8.79 10.73 -8.84
C ASP A 140 8.96 10.01 -7.51
N VAL A 141 8.03 10.23 -6.58
CA VAL A 141 8.07 9.65 -5.24
C VAL A 141 6.78 8.91 -4.92
N GLU A 142 6.91 7.72 -4.30
CA GLU A 142 5.83 7.02 -3.62
C GLU A 142 6.15 6.86 -2.13
N TYR A 143 5.10 6.87 -1.30
CA TYR A 143 5.21 6.85 0.14
C TYR A 143 4.66 5.55 0.71
N CYS A 144 5.42 4.95 1.63
CA CYS A 144 4.97 3.86 2.46
C CYS A 144 5.05 4.27 3.93
N LEU A 145 3.93 4.35 4.59
CA LEU A 145 3.86 4.63 6.03
C LEU A 145 3.99 3.31 6.78
N VAL A 146 4.86 3.28 7.78
CA VAL A 146 5.11 2.09 8.62
C VAL A 146 4.77 2.43 10.05
N PHE A 147 3.85 1.65 10.62
CA PHE A 147 3.47 1.78 12.03
C PHE A 147 3.86 0.50 12.77
N LYS A 148 4.58 0.68 13.87
CA LYS A 148 5.11 -0.41 14.70
C LYS A 148 4.76 -0.20 16.15
N GLY A 149 4.07 -1.15 16.74
CA GLY A 149 3.86 -1.23 18.18
C GLY A 149 5.12 -1.68 18.94
N LYS A 150 5.12 -1.50 20.24
CA LYS A 150 6.26 -1.77 21.13
C LYS A 150 6.75 -3.23 21.05
N ASP A 151 5.84 -4.18 20.94
CA ASP A 151 6.15 -5.62 20.98
C ASP A 151 6.42 -6.24 19.60
N THR A 152 6.61 -5.41 18.58
CA THR A 152 6.96 -5.92 17.25
C THR A 152 8.39 -6.46 17.22
N PRO A 153 8.66 -7.52 16.42
CA PRO A 153 10.01 -8.03 16.23
C PRO A 153 11.00 -6.94 15.83
N LYS A 154 12.17 -6.93 16.45
CA LYS A 154 13.23 -6.00 16.08
C LYS A 154 13.94 -6.51 14.83
N TYR A 155 14.24 -5.60 13.93
CA TYR A 155 15.05 -5.88 12.76
C TYR A 155 16.50 -6.07 13.19
N ASN A 156 17.04 -7.27 12.98
CA ASN A 156 18.43 -7.60 13.35
C ASN A 156 19.42 -7.52 12.19
N ASP A 157 18.94 -7.14 11.00
CA ASP A 157 19.79 -6.98 9.82
C ASP A 157 20.75 -5.80 9.96
N GLY A 158 21.90 -5.91 9.30
CA GLY A 158 22.94 -4.91 9.31
C GLY A 158 22.48 -3.51 8.87
N TYR A 159 23.31 -2.53 9.08
CA TYR A 159 23.06 -1.12 8.83
C TYR A 159 22.51 -0.82 7.42
N ASN A 160 23.01 -1.51 6.40
CA ASN A 160 22.65 -1.28 4.99
C ASN A 160 21.19 -1.63 4.64
N HIS A 161 20.52 -2.47 5.43
CA HIS A 161 19.13 -2.89 5.21
C HIS A 161 18.10 -1.99 5.92
N LYS A 162 18.55 -0.93 6.59
CA LYS A 162 17.69 -0.01 7.37
C LYS A 162 17.45 1.32 6.66
N SER A 163 17.81 1.44 5.39
CA SER A 163 17.52 2.65 4.60
C SER A 163 16.01 2.86 4.47
N LYS A 164 15.60 4.12 4.62
CA LYS A 164 14.18 4.52 4.48
C LYS A 164 13.83 4.95 3.06
N PHE A 165 14.77 4.96 2.15
CA PHE A 165 14.51 5.29 0.76
C PHE A 165 15.08 4.22 -0.16
N TYR A 166 14.39 4.00 -1.26
CA TYR A 166 14.77 3.12 -2.34
C TYR A 166 14.74 3.90 -3.64
N VAL A 167 15.76 3.73 -4.46
CA VAL A 167 15.87 4.42 -5.75
C VAL A 167 15.90 3.39 -6.85
N SER A 168 14.91 3.43 -7.74
CA SER A 168 14.87 2.56 -8.91
C SER A 168 13.99 3.15 -10.00
N PRO A 169 14.17 2.71 -11.24
CA PRO A 169 13.22 3.03 -12.30
C PRO A 169 11.90 2.27 -12.12
N ILE A 170 10.85 2.82 -12.72
CA ILE A 170 9.58 2.13 -12.91
C ILE A 170 9.79 1.10 -14.03
N ASN A 171 9.57 -0.20 -13.74
CA ASN A 171 9.57 -1.28 -14.74
C ASN A 171 10.75 -1.22 -15.73
N ILE A 172 11.94 -1.53 -15.27
CA ILE A 172 13.06 -1.89 -16.17
C ILE A 172 13.10 -3.40 -16.44
N GLU A 173 12.22 -4.17 -15.88
CA GLU A 173 12.12 -5.53 -16.36
C GLU A 173 11.71 -5.50 -17.83
N ASP A 174 12.61 -5.98 -18.61
CA ASP A 174 12.55 -6.06 -20.06
C ASP A 174 11.16 -6.56 -20.47
N LYS A 175 10.42 -5.76 -21.23
CA LYS A 175 9.12 -6.16 -21.79
C LYS A 175 9.17 -7.47 -22.57
N LYS A 176 10.39 -7.97 -22.83
CA LYS A 176 10.66 -9.29 -23.43
C LYS A 176 10.57 -10.45 -22.44
N SER A 177 10.77 -10.24 -21.13
CA SER A 177 10.74 -11.32 -20.14
C SER A 177 9.31 -11.77 -19.76
N TYR A 178 8.30 -10.97 -20.05
CA TYR A 178 6.88 -11.30 -19.81
C TYR A 178 6.11 -11.79 -21.04
N ARG A 179 6.81 -12.09 -22.12
CA ARG A 179 6.22 -12.71 -23.32
C ARG A 179 6.44 -14.23 -23.31
N HIS A 180 5.93 -14.89 -22.27
CA HIS A 180 5.75 -16.34 -22.29
C HIS A 180 4.33 -16.66 -21.86
#